data_f78da8ae8f8f55781257740639ae3f80
#
_entry.id   f78da8ae8f8f55781257740639ae3f80
#
_cell.length_a   1.000
_cell.length_b   1.000
_cell.length_c   1.000
_cell.angle_alpha   90.00
_cell.angle_beta   90.00
_cell.angle_gamma   90.00
#
_symmetry.space_group_name_H-M   'P 1'
#
loop_
_entity.id
_entity.type
_entity.pdbx_description
1 polymer ?
#
loop_
_entity_poly.entity_id
_entity_poly.type
_entity_poly.pdbx_seq_one_letter_code
_entity_poly.pdbx_strand_id
1 'polypeptide(L)'
;MRYLLFSECLQNDFVAPMKAGAPLPNQLHIGRAESRRLLGDPEGPWTEEGPLARFLSAFRAGAGRDHASVHIRDWHDPEDPATRAHLEHFGSHCVRGTSGAEFVAPLALVVNAGGIVVDSAVLSDCVGTTLEGTLRPLLTPPVRAGIIGVWTDFKVQYLAYELQTRLGLRDVAVCGALTASRSRLAHRQALEHMAANLGVTVIDSIPEFLGFLGIEISAVAPAVPKGRPRPALELPEGTSLDEEERRLVEHLYRECRSVRLVPIGGGYSGSRVFGSFPVDRMGRREIPFVTKLDRHDRIARERVAVEGVENLLGANAPRLADYVDLETRGAIKYHFATMYAGEVRTLQRAFREADGPGSARALFERVIDRLLRRLYQSPQLDRLDLFAYYGYQPRYAEATLARVAELGREATNGSVLVPGLAEPLPHPRRFYERLHGNGRRHEEEVACAIVHGDLNLANVLLDDAGNTWLIDYFWTRTGHVLDDVAKLENDLKFIMLPLPDDAALARAFALEQHLGLQEDLLAALADPQPELLADPAFAKVYAAVTRLRELIAELLREAGLAGPVSAREYRIAQLRYSAHTLSFVECDTRQKRFALASTCLLAERLEPTLGGG
;
A
#
# COMPACT_ATOMS: atom_id res chain seq x y z
N MET A 1 19.52 21.19 15.10
CA MET A 1 18.86 20.84 13.82
C MET A 1 17.97 21.98 13.44
N ARG A 2 18.03 22.45 12.21
CA ARG A 2 17.08 23.48 11.71
C ARG A 2 16.04 22.81 10.82
N TYR A 3 14.81 23.27 10.88
CA TYR A 3 13.68 22.73 10.14
C TYR A 3 13.08 23.82 9.25
N LEU A 4 12.99 23.56 7.96
CA LEU A 4 12.41 24.48 6.97
C LEU A 4 11.15 23.86 6.36
N LEU A 5 10.04 24.55 6.46
CA LEU A 5 8.82 24.20 5.75
C LEU A 5 8.71 25.08 4.49
N PHE A 6 8.62 24.45 3.34
CA PHE A 6 8.30 25.13 2.08
C PHE A 6 6.85 24.86 1.70
N SER A 7 6.12 25.90 1.33
CA SER A 7 4.84 25.76 0.64
C SER A 7 4.95 26.30 -0.77
N GLU A 8 4.55 25.50 -1.74
CA GLU A 8 4.66 25.79 -3.16
C GLU A 8 3.28 26.08 -3.75
N CYS A 9 3.05 27.28 -4.29
CA CYS A 9 1.88 27.67 -5.07
C CYS A 9 0.51 27.29 -4.48
N LEU A 10 0.35 27.38 -3.15
CA LEU A 10 -0.94 27.16 -2.48
C LEU A 10 -1.84 28.41 -2.58
N GLN A 11 -2.16 28.79 -3.83
CA GLN A 11 -2.93 29.99 -4.19
C GLN A 11 -4.32 29.62 -4.70
N ASN A 12 -5.26 30.58 -4.62
CA ASN A 12 -6.65 30.33 -4.97
C ASN A 12 -6.84 29.86 -6.41
N ASP A 13 -6.10 30.41 -7.38
CA ASP A 13 -6.17 29.99 -8.78
C ASP A 13 -5.81 28.52 -9.00
N PHE A 14 -4.99 27.95 -8.15
CA PHE A 14 -4.53 26.58 -8.31
C PHE A 14 -5.31 25.57 -7.47
N VAL A 15 -5.72 25.93 -6.27
CA VAL A 15 -6.20 24.92 -5.30
C VAL A 15 -7.51 25.27 -4.60
N ALA A 16 -8.12 26.45 -4.83
CA ALA A 16 -9.33 26.85 -4.12
C ALA A 16 -10.43 25.77 -4.18
N PRO A 17 -11.15 25.51 -3.08
CA PRO A 17 -12.17 24.47 -3.06
C PRO A 17 -13.29 24.77 -4.05
N MET A 18 -13.71 23.74 -4.79
CA MET A 18 -14.72 23.86 -5.85
C MET A 18 -16.01 23.15 -5.47
N LYS A 19 -17.15 23.81 -5.70
CA LYS A 19 -18.49 23.18 -5.60
C LYS A 19 -18.71 22.18 -6.71
N ALA A 20 -19.64 21.23 -6.48
CA ALA A 20 -20.02 20.27 -7.50
C ALA A 20 -20.58 20.98 -8.75
N GLY A 21 -20.09 20.61 -9.93
CA GLY A 21 -20.51 21.16 -11.20
C GLY A 21 -19.96 22.56 -11.54
N ALA A 22 -19.15 23.17 -10.66
CA ALA A 22 -18.50 24.42 -11.00
C ALA A 22 -17.42 24.22 -12.09
N PRO A 23 -17.29 25.13 -13.07
CA PRO A 23 -16.20 25.07 -14.04
C PRO A 23 -14.85 25.34 -13.35
N LEU A 24 -13.75 24.86 -13.94
CA LEU A 24 -12.41 25.19 -13.48
C LEU A 24 -12.18 26.71 -13.59
N PRO A 25 -11.58 27.35 -12.57
CA PRO A 25 -11.23 28.78 -12.61
C PRO A 25 -10.28 29.10 -13.77
N ASN A 26 -9.34 28.22 -14.03
CA ASN A 26 -8.37 28.27 -15.12
C ASN A 26 -7.87 26.86 -15.43
N GLN A 27 -7.09 26.70 -16.52
CA GLN A 27 -6.55 25.40 -16.94
C GLN A 27 -5.49 24.82 -15.99
N LEU A 28 -4.96 25.59 -15.08
CA LEU A 28 -3.94 25.17 -14.11
C LEU A 28 -4.54 24.77 -12.75
N HIS A 29 -5.83 24.90 -12.54
CA HIS A 29 -6.43 24.43 -11.29
C HIS A 29 -6.35 22.90 -11.18
N ILE A 30 -5.93 22.39 -10.00
CA ILE A 30 -5.76 20.93 -9.75
C ILE A 30 -7.07 20.12 -9.82
N GLY A 31 -8.18 20.77 -9.99
CA GLY A 31 -9.49 20.15 -10.08
C GLY A 31 -10.13 19.87 -8.71
N ARG A 32 -11.43 19.57 -8.75
CA ARG A 32 -12.25 19.43 -7.54
C ARG A 32 -11.78 18.28 -6.63
N ALA A 33 -11.42 17.14 -7.19
CA ALA A 33 -11.05 15.96 -6.40
C ALA A 33 -9.77 16.21 -5.59
N GLU A 34 -8.72 16.71 -6.24
CA GLU A 34 -7.45 17.00 -5.60
C GLU A 34 -7.54 18.20 -4.63
N SER A 35 -8.30 19.25 -5.00
CA SER A 35 -8.57 20.35 -4.09
C SER A 35 -9.28 19.89 -2.81
N ARG A 36 -10.31 19.03 -2.94
CA ARG A 36 -11.02 18.47 -1.79
C ARG A 36 -10.11 17.59 -0.93
N ARG A 37 -9.21 16.81 -1.55
CA ARG A 37 -8.24 15.96 -0.82
C ARG A 37 -7.26 16.81 -0.01
N LEU A 38 -6.78 17.92 -0.60
CA LEU A 38 -5.77 18.77 0.00
C LEU A 38 -6.38 19.71 1.07
N LEU A 39 -7.53 20.29 0.78
CA LEU A 39 -8.15 21.33 1.60
C LEU A 39 -9.36 20.86 2.40
N GLY A 40 -10.07 19.84 1.95
CA GLY A 40 -11.33 19.38 2.55
C GLY A 40 -12.56 19.76 1.73
N ASP A 41 -13.76 19.49 2.29
CA ASP A 41 -15.03 19.76 1.62
C ASP A 41 -15.32 21.27 1.53
N PRO A 42 -15.59 21.83 0.33
CA PRO A 42 -15.91 23.25 0.16
C PRO A 42 -17.16 23.72 0.91
N GLU A 43 -18.09 22.79 1.22
CA GLU A 43 -19.30 23.08 1.99
C GLU A 43 -19.11 22.87 3.51
N GLY A 44 -17.94 22.35 3.91
CA GLY A 44 -17.54 22.11 5.29
C GLY A 44 -16.59 23.20 5.83
N PRO A 45 -16.14 23.06 7.08
CA PRO A 45 -15.20 23.99 7.71
C PRO A 45 -13.74 23.73 7.28
N TRP A 46 -13.50 23.69 5.98
CA TRP A 46 -12.19 23.34 5.39
C TRP A 46 -11.06 24.30 5.81
N THR A 47 -11.37 25.52 6.15
CA THR A 47 -10.40 26.52 6.63
C THR A 47 -9.83 26.20 8.01
N GLU A 48 -10.50 25.36 8.78
CA GLU A 48 -10.12 24.98 10.14
C GLU A 48 -9.85 23.48 10.28
N GLU A 49 -10.64 22.64 9.60
CA GLU A 49 -10.67 21.19 9.77
C GLU A 49 -10.09 20.42 8.58
N GLY A 50 -9.83 21.08 7.45
CA GLY A 50 -9.22 20.45 6.28
C GLY A 50 -7.80 19.96 6.55
N PRO A 51 -7.29 18.98 5.78
CA PRO A 51 -5.96 18.42 6.01
C PRO A 51 -4.84 19.48 6.07
N LEU A 52 -4.82 20.41 5.12
CA LEU A 52 -3.86 21.50 5.11
C LEU A 52 -4.02 22.42 6.33
N ALA A 53 -5.24 22.78 6.69
CA ALA A 53 -5.50 23.67 7.83
C ALA A 53 -5.03 23.05 9.15
N ARG A 54 -5.31 21.76 9.35
CA ARG A 54 -4.86 21.00 10.54
C ARG A 54 -3.33 20.93 10.61
N PHE A 55 -2.68 20.57 9.49
CA PHE A 55 -1.23 20.54 9.41
C PHE A 55 -0.61 21.90 9.78
N LEU A 56 -1.06 22.97 9.14
CA LEU A 56 -0.53 24.33 9.39
C LEU A 56 -0.78 24.80 10.83
N SER A 57 -1.93 24.45 11.40
CA SER A 57 -2.23 24.74 12.80
C SER A 57 -1.27 24.01 13.75
N ALA A 58 -1.03 22.72 13.51
CA ALA A 58 -0.11 21.90 14.29
C ALA A 58 1.34 22.39 14.14
N PHE A 59 1.78 22.67 12.91
CA PHE A 59 3.11 23.22 12.65
C PHE A 59 3.31 24.53 13.41
N ARG A 60 2.37 25.47 13.32
CA ARG A 60 2.45 26.75 14.02
C ARG A 60 2.48 26.59 15.55
N ALA A 61 1.71 25.65 16.10
CA ALA A 61 1.68 25.39 17.54
C ALA A 61 2.98 24.79 18.07
N GLY A 62 3.66 23.93 17.28
CA GLY A 62 4.88 23.24 17.68
C GLY A 62 6.17 23.91 17.21
N ALA A 63 6.10 24.87 16.28
CA ALA A 63 7.29 25.54 15.74
C ALA A 63 8.00 26.41 16.80
N GLY A 64 9.29 26.21 16.96
CA GLY A 64 10.17 26.98 17.83
C GLY A 64 11.21 27.79 17.04
N ARG A 65 12.26 28.27 17.74
CA ARG A 65 13.34 29.10 17.15
C ARG A 65 14.12 28.42 16.01
N ASP A 66 14.12 27.10 15.98
CA ASP A 66 14.80 26.32 14.95
C ASP A 66 13.95 26.05 13.72
N HIS A 67 12.73 26.54 13.68
CA HIS A 67 11.80 26.40 12.57
C HIS A 67 11.70 27.71 11.78
N ALA A 68 11.61 27.58 10.46
CA ALA A 68 11.23 28.67 9.57
C ALA A 68 10.30 28.15 8.46
N SER A 69 9.42 29.00 7.97
CA SER A 69 8.56 28.69 6.84
C SER A 69 8.78 29.67 5.69
N VAL A 70 8.86 29.11 4.48
CA VAL A 70 9.06 29.84 3.22
C VAL A 70 7.89 29.49 2.30
N HIS A 71 7.19 30.51 1.86
CA HIS A 71 5.97 30.38 1.08
C HIS A 71 6.20 30.97 -0.31
N ILE A 72 6.31 30.10 -1.30
CA ILE A 72 6.56 30.47 -2.68
C ILE A 72 5.19 30.58 -3.37
N ARG A 73 5.02 31.63 -4.15
CA ARG A 73 3.80 31.86 -4.93
C ARG A 73 4.13 32.31 -6.34
N ASP A 74 3.29 31.94 -7.29
CA ASP A 74 3.28 32.56 -8.61
C ASP A 74 2.71 33.98 -8.50
N TRP A 75 3.43 34.96 -9.11
CA TRP A 75 3.08 36.34 -8.99
C TRP A 75 3.38 37.06 -10.31
N HIS A 76 2.37 37.09 -11.18
CA HIS A 76 2.54 37.54 -12.55
C HIS A 76 2.07 38.98 -12.76
N ASP A 77 2.89 39.76 -13.45
CA ASP A 77 2.50 41.07 -13.97
C ASP A 77 2.34 40.93 -15.50
N PRO A 78 1.12 41.02 -16.07
CA PRO A 78 0.90 40.90 -17.50
C PRO A 78 1.62 41.95 -18.34
N GLU A 79 1.98 43.05 -17.74
CA GLU A 79 2.70 44.14 -18.42
C GLU A 79 4.22 43.88 -18.45
N ASP A 80 4.73 42.95 -17.65
CA ASP A 80 6.14 42.60 -17.64
C ASP A 80 6.45 41.63 -18.80
N PRO A 81 7.33 42.01 -19.74
CA PRO A 81 7.74 41.17 -20.86
C PRO A 81 8.34 39.82 -20.41
N ALA A 82 8.98 39.77 -19.24
CA ALA A 82 9.61 38.56 -18.73
C ALA A 82 8.59 37.48 -18.36
N THR A 83 7.36 37.86 -17.97
CA THR A 83 6.28 36.92 -17.60
C THR A 83 5.29 36.65 -18.73
N ARG A 84 5.30 37.50 -19.77
CA ARG A 84 4.34 37.39 -20.89
C ARG A 84 4.35 36.03 -21.57
N ALA A 85 5.52 35.54 -21.93
CA ALA A 85 5.66 34.23 -22.60
C ALA A 85 5.14 33.08 -21.73
N HIS A 86 5.30 33.18 -20.41
CA HIS A 86 4.76 32.21 -19.45
C HIS A 86 3.22 32.25 -19.43
N LEU A 87 2.63 33.44 -19.35
CA LEU A 87 1.18 33.61 -19.37
C LEU A 87 0.54 33.23 -20.72
N GLU A 88 1.25 33.47 -21.84
CA GLU A 88 0.81 33.04 -23.17
C GLU A 88 0.77 31.50 -23.28
N HIS A 89 1.73 30.82 -22.67
CA HIS A 89 1.80 29.35 -22.71
C HIS A 89 0.80 28.69 -21.75
N PHE A 90 0.71 29.17 -20.52
CA PHE A 90 -0.08 28.53 -19.45
C PHE A 90 -1.46 29.17 -19.24
N GLY A 91 -1.78 30.24 -19.93
CA GLY A 91 -2.99 31.04 -19.71
C GLY A 91 -2.87 31.97 -18.50
N SER A 92 -3.82 32.90 -18.39
CA SER A 92 -3.84 33.85 -17.28
C SER A 92 -4.12 33.18 -15.94
N HIS A 93 -3.21 33.35 -14.99
CA HIS A 93 -3.31 32.85 -13.63
C HIS A 93 -2.43 33.66 -12.69
N CYS A 94 -2.75 33.65 -11.40
CA CYS A 94 -1.99 34.29 -10.32
C CYS A 94 -1.53 35.71 -10.66
N VAL A 95 -2.42 36.48 -11.34
CA VAL A 95 -2.15 37.85 -11.73
C VAL A 95 -2.11 38.72 -10.48
N ARG A 96 -1.08 39.53 -10.37
CA ARG A 96 -0.83 40.45 -9.26
C ARG A 96 -2.07 41.29 -8.95
N GLY A 97 -2.45 41.33 -7.65
CA GLY A 97 -3.59 42.12 -7.17
C GLY A 97 -4.95 41.45 -7.40
N THR A 98 -5.02 40.24 -7.93
CA THR A 98 -6.27 39.46 -8.02
C THR A 98 -6.44 38.54 -6.83
N SER A 99 -7.68 38.14 -6.53
CA SER A 99 -7.96 37.12 -5.50
C SER A 99 -7.40 35.76 -5.85
N GLY A 100 -7.21 35.48 -7.16
CA GLY A 100 -6.61 34.23 -7.63
C GLY A 100 -5.15 34.07 -7.21
N ALA A 101 -4.41 35.20 -7.18
CA ALA A 101 -3.00 35.21 -6.77
C ALA A 101 -2.78 35.12 -5.25
N GLU A 102 -3.84 35.30 -4.45
CA GLU A 102 -3.73 35.24 -3.00
C GLU A 102 -3.61 33.76 -2.51
N PHE A 103 -2.88 33.59 -1.40
CA PHE A 103 -2.81 32.29 -0.73
C PHE A 103 -4.19 31.85 -0.24
N VAL A 104 -4.44 30.53 -0.25
CA VAL A 104 -5.65 29.98 0.36
C VAL A 104 -5.72 30.32 1.85
N ALA A 105 -6.93 30.51 2.35
CA ALA A 105 -7.18 31.02 3.70
C ALA A 105 -6.38 30.36 4.82
N PRO A 106 -6.23 29.02 4.92
CA PRO A 106 -5.41 28.40 5.96
C PRO A 106 -3.94 28.82 5.93
N LEU A 107 -3.36 28.96 4.72
CA LEU A 107 -1.97 29.35 4.56
C LEU A 107 -1.77 30.85 4.83
N ALA A 108 -2.69 31.70 4.39
CA ALA A 108 -2.63 33.13 4.63
C ALA A 108 -2.48 33.49 6.12
N LEU A 109 -3.09 32.69 7.02
CA LEU A 109 -2.95 32.86 8.47
C LEU A 109 -1.52 32.62 8.97
N VAL A 110 -0.80 31.68 8.36
CA VAL A 110 0.60 31.36 8.71
C VAL A 110 1.54 32.43 8.15
N VAL A 111 1.34 32.80 6.90
CA VAL A 111 2.12 33.86 6.24
C VAL A 111 2.03 35.16 7.01
N ASN A 112 0.83 35.58 7.40
CA ASN A 112 0.59 36.81 8.18
C ASN A 112 1.20 36.79 9.60
N ALA A 113 1.48 35.58 10.11
CA ALA A 113 2.13 35.41 11.41
C ALA A 113 3.67 35.44 11.36
N GLY A 114 4.28 35.72 10.19
CA GLY A 114 5.73 35.90 10.04
C GLY A 114 6.40 34.91 9.09
N GLY A 115 5.66 34.24 8.20
CA GLY A 115 6.22 33.42 7.13
C GLY A 115 6.96 34.27 6.09
N ILE A 116 8.04 33.73 5.53
CA ILE A 116 8.80 34.38 4.46
C ILE A 116 8.07 34.13 3.13
N VAL A 117 7.78 35.18 2.38
CA VAL A 117 7.14 35.06 1.06
C VAL A 117 8.16 35.30 -0.04
N VAL A 118 8.12 34.44 -1.06
CA VAL A 118 8.94 34.56 -2.27
C VAL A 118 8.01 34.59 -3.48
N ASP A 119 8.09 35.68 -4.23
CA ASP A 119 7.35 35.86 -5.49
C ASP A 119 8.16 35.23 -6.63
N SER A 120 7.54 34.35 -7.40
CA SER A 120 8.12 33.63 -8.55
C SER A 120 7.29 33.94 -9.80
N ALA A 121 7.92 34.15 -10.92
CA ALA A 121 7.26 34.47 -12.19
C ALA A 121 7.49 33.41 -13.27
N VAL A 122 8.29 32.40 -12.97
CA VAL A 122 8.67 31.33 -13.89
C VAL A 122 8.71 29.98 -13.15
N LEU A 123 8.99 28.89 -13.90
CA LEU A 123 8.96 27.53 -13.30
C LEU A 123 10.07 27.27 -12.28
N SER A 124 11.21 27.96 -12.38
CA SER A 124 12.32 27.87 -11.42
C SER A 124 12.18 28.95 -10.35
N ASP A 125 12.10 28.55 -9.10
CA ASP A 125 11.95 29.48 -7.99
C ASP A 125 13.26 30.15 -7.56
N CYS A 126 14.37 29.72 -8.14
CA CYS A 126 15.68 30.35 -7.95
C CYS A 126 16.00 31.42 -9.01
N VAL A 127 15.24 31.50 -10.10
CA VAL A 127 15.51 32.44 -11.21
C VAL A 127 14.72 33.75 -11.01
N GLY A 128 15.46 34.85 -10.87
CA GLY A 128 14.86 36.18 -10.74
C GLY A 128 14.13 36.43 -9.43
N THR A 129 14.36 35.59 -8.41
CA THR A 129 13.68 35.67 -7.10
C THR A 129 14.67 35.98 -5.97
N THR A 130 14.14 36.20 -4.78
CA THR A 130 14.93 36.38 -3.55
C THR A 130 15.25 35.06 -2.84
N LEU A 131 14.84 33.91 -3.34
CA LEU A 131 14.87 32.62 -2.64
C LEU A 131 16.27 32.25 -2.13
N GLU A 132 17.29 32.24 -3.00
CA GLU A 132 18.66 31.88 -2.59
C GLU A 132 19.20 32.80 -1.52
N GLY A 133 19.04 34.12 -1.70
CA GLY A 133 19.48 35.12 -0.72
C GLY A 133 18.81 34.95 0.64
N THR A 134 17.54 34.65 0.63
CA THR A 134 16.70 34.40 1.81
C THR A 134 17.12 33.12 2.55
N LEU A 135 17.44 32.08 1.81
CA LEU A 135 17.78 30.77 2.39
C LEU A 135 19.21 30.71 2.92
N ARG A 136 20.20 31.39 2.29
CA ARG A 136 21.61 31.33 2.71
C ARG A 136 21.84 31.48 4.23
N PRO A 137 21.22 32.44 4.93
CA PRO A 137 21.37 32.57 6.39
C PRO A 137 20.74 31.40 7.17
N LEU A 138 19.79 30.69 6.57
CA LEU A 138 19.05 29.58 7.20
C LEU A 138 19.74 28.22 6.99
N LEU A 139 20.67 28.10 6.04
CA LEU A 139 21.33 26.85 5.66
C LEU A 139 22.50 26.47 6.56
N THR A 140 22.47 26.82 7.84
CA THR A 140 23.50 26.31 8.79
C THR A 140 23.21 24.84 9.10
N PRO A 141 24.07 23.90 8.68
CA PRO A 141 23.84 22.48 8.89
C PRO A 141 23.82 22.10 10.38
N PRO A 142 23.08 21.03 10.70
CA PRO A 142 22.21 20.22 9.85
C PRO A 142 20.82 20.84 9.65
N VAL A 143 20.31 20.76 8.40
CA VAL A 143 18.99 21.28 8.01
C VAL A 143 18.12 20.17 7.44
N ARG A 144 16.85 20.13 7.83
CA ARG A 144 15.79 19.34 7.21
C ARG A 144 14.80 20.25 6.50
N ALA A 145 14.45 19.93 5.26
CA ALA A 145 13.53 20.68 4.45
C ALA A 145 12.31 19.83 4.09
N GLY A 146 11.12 20.26 4.47
CA GLY A 146 9.86 19.63 4.09
C GLY A 146 9.09 20.48 3.10
N ILE A 147 8.52 19.88 2.06
CA ILE A 147 7.80 20.56 0.98
C ILE A 147 6.34 20.11 0.94
N ILE A 148 5.43 21.06 0.84
CA ILE A 148 3.99 20.89 0.58
C ILE A 148 3.57 21.78 -0.60
N GLY A 149 2.42 21.51 -1.23
CA GLY A 149 1.86 22.39 -2.25
C GLY A 149 1.62 21.77 -3.61
N VAL A 150 1.61 22.58 -4.65
CA VAL A 150 1.29 22.19 -6.02
C VAL A 150 2.26 22.82 -7.01
N TRP A 151 2.53 22.22 -8.09
CA TRP A 151 2.14 20.92 -8.63
C TRP A 151 3.25 19.91 -8.39
N THR A 152 2.91 18.73 -7.93
CA THR A 152 3.91 17.70 -7.57
C THR A 152 4.84 17.36 -8.73
N ASP A 153 4.30 17.28 -9.95
CA ASP A 153 5.01 16.96 -11.20
C ASP A 153 5.70 18.16 -11.88
N PHE A 154 5.63 19.35 -11.28
CA PHE A 154 6.29 20.56 -11.77
C PHE A 154 7.04 21.26 -10.64
N LYS A 155 6.49 22.35 -10.12
CA LYS A 155 7.20 23.25 -9.20
C LYS A 155 7.69 22.57 -7.92
N VAL A 156 6.91 21.67 -7.33
CA VAL A 156 7.34 20.90 -6.14
C VAL A 156 8.58 20.05 -6.46
N GLN A 157 8.58 19.35 -7.61
CA GLN A 157 9.72 18.56 -8.06
C GLN A 157 10.93 19.44 -8.39
N TYR A 158 10.72 20.57 -9.04
CA TYR A 158 11.79 21.51 -9.38
C TYR A 158 12.37 22.15 -8.12
N LEU A 159 11.55 22.57 -7.18
CA LEU A 159 12.01 23.09 -5.89
C LEU A 159 12.86 22.03 -5.17
N ALA A 160 12.40 20.78 -5.08
CA ALA A 160 13.17 19.69 -4.46
C ALA A 160 14.53 19.50 -5.14
N TYR A 161 14.56 19.50 -6.47
CA TYR A 161 15.80 19.42 -7.25
C TYR A 161 16.74 20.61 -6.96
N GLU A 162 16.23 21.84 -6.92
CA GLU A 162 17.03 23.04 -6.68
C GLU A 162 17.56 23.09 -5.24
N LEU A 163 16.77 22.71 -4.26
CA LEU A 163 17.22 22.62 -2.87
C LEU A 163 18.41 21.65 -2.72
N GLN A 164 18.40 20.54 -3.45
CA GLN A 164 19.49 19.56 -3.41
C GLN A 164 20.71 20.00 -4.22
N THR A 165 20.50 20.43 -5.46
CA THR A 165 21.60 20.63 -6.43
C THR A 165 22.24 22.01 -6.31
N ARG A 166 21.45 23.06 -6.07
CA ARG A 166 21.96 24.45 -5.95
C ARG A 166 22.29 24.83 -4.51
N LEU A 167 21.48 24.36 -3.55
CA LEU A 167 21.62 24.75 -2.14
C LEU A 167 22.28 23.66 -1.27
N GLY A 168 22.53 22.48 -1.83
CA GLY A 168 23.27 21.39 -1.17
C GLY A 168 22.53 20.73 -0.03
N LEU A 169 21.21 20.89 0.07
CA LEU A 169 20.39 20.23 1.09
C LEU A 169 20.29 18.73 0.79
N ARG A 170 20.59 17.90 1.79
CA ARG A 170 20.53 16.43 1.64
C ARG A 170 19.27 15.82 2.23
N ASP A 171 18.73 16.45 3.26
CA ASP A 171 17.57 15.97 4.04
C ASP A 171 16.31 16.71 3.55
N VAL A 172 15.79 16.30 2.38
CA VAL A 172 14.61 16.89 1.76
C VAL A 172 13.47 15.85 1.75
N ALA A 173 12.32 16.23 2.26
CA ALA A 173 11.11 15.41 2.21
C ALA A 173 9.95 16.14 1.53
N VAL A 174 9.10 15.38 0.84
CA VAL A 174 7.85 15.85 0.25
C VAL A 174 6.67 15.14 0.92
N CYS A 175 5.67 15.90 1.36
CA CYS A 175 4.46 15.33 1.95
C CYS A 175 3.46 14.94 0.86
N GLY A 176 3.33 13.64 0.56
CA GLY A 176 2.39 13.13 -0.43
C GLY A 176 0.92 13.41 -0.09
N ALA A 177 0.58 13.54 1.19
CA ALA A 177 -0.77 13.93 1.62
C ALA A 177 -1.09 15.41 1.39
N LEU A 178 -0.06 16.28 1.36
CA LEU A 178 -0.20 17.73 1.28
C LEU A 178 0.40 18.31 -0.02
N THR A 179 0.65 17.46 -1.01
CA THR A 179 0.99 17.87 -2.38
C THR A 179 -0.05 17.32 -3.37
N ALA A 180 -0.21 17.98 -4.52
CA ALA A 180 -1.18 17.57 -5.54
C ALA A 180 -0.74 17.95 -6.96
N SER A 181 -1.34 17.28 -7.96
CA SER A 181 -1.21 17.55 -9.39
C SER A 181 -2.58 17.53 -10.07
N ARG A 182 -2.63 17.55 -11.41
CA ARG A 182 -3.88 17.46 -12.20
C ARG A 182 -4.64 16.14 -11.98
N SER A 183 -3.92 15.08 -11.66
CA SER A 183 -4.48 13.76 -11.43
C SER A 183 -3.70 13.01 -10.39
N ARG A 184 -4.33 12.01 -9.77
CA ARG A 184 -3.66 11.13 -8.82
C ARG A 184 -2.50 10.38 -9.46
N LEU A 185 -2.63 9.96 -10.72
CA LEU A 185 -1.59 9.26 -11.44
C LEU A 185 -0.34 10.14 -11.62
N ALA A 186 -0.50 11.35 -12.17
CA ALA A 186 0.61 12.29 -12.35
C ALA A 186 1.30 12.62 -11.01
N HIS A 187 0.50 12.84 -9.96
CA HIS A 187 1.00 13.06 -8.60
C HIS A 187 1.85 11.89 -8.10
N ARG A 188 1.38 10.64 -8.23
CA ARG A 188 2.12 9.46 -7.78
C ARG A 188 3.39 9.21 -8.56
N GLN A 189 3.33 9.31 -9.88
CA GLN A 189 4.51 9.18 -10.75
C GLN A 189 5.59 10.20 -10.39
N ALA A 190 5.21 11.44 -10.09
CA ALA A 190 6.16 12.48 -9.68
C ALA A 190 6.80 12.17 -8.32
N LEU A 191 6.03 11.68 -7.33
CA LEU A 191 6.57 11.28 -6.03
C LEU A 191 7.54 10.10 -6.17
N GLU A 192 7.19 9.08 -6.95
CA GLU A 192 8.06 7.94 -7.24
C GLU A 192 9.35 8.38 -7.96
N HIS A 193 9.22 9.28 -8.95
CA HIS A 193 10.36 9.85 -9.65
C HIS A 193 11.30 10.62 -8.71
N MET A 194 10.76 11.47 -7.83
CA MET A 194 11.56 12.20 -6.84
C MET A 194 12.27 11.25 -5.86
N ALA A 195 11.60 10.23 -5.39
CA ALA A 195 12.20 9.24 -4.50
C ALA A 195 13.32 8.45 -5.19
N ALA A 196 13.07 7.93 -6.41
CA ALA A 196 14.00 7.08 -7.13
C ALA A 196 15.22 7.82 -7.67
N ASN A 197 15.02 9.03 -8.23
CA ASN A 197 16.06 9.73 -8.99
C ASN A 197 16.73 10.89 -8.23
N LEU A 198 16.02 11.50 -7.28
CA LEU A 198 16.57 12.60 -6.47
C LEU A 198 16.88 12.16 -5.03
N GLY A 199 16.46 10.98 -4.60
CA GLY A 199 16.63 10.53 -3.21
C GLY A 199 15.81 11.36 -2.22
N VAL A 200 14.74 12.01 -2.67
CA VAL A 200 13.80 12.74 -1.81
C VAL A 200 13.00 11.76 -0.96
N THR A 201 12.86 12.03 0.33
CA THR A 201 12.00 11.23 1.20
C THR A 201 10.54 11.58 0.94
N VAL A 202 9.75 10.62 0.47
CA VAL A 202 8.29 10.79 0.33
C VAL A 202 7.61 10.30 1.60
N ILE A 203 6.83 11.18 2.23
CA ILE A 203 6.08 10.89 3.47
C ILE A 203 4.59 11.11 3.20
N ASP A 204 3.81 10.04 3.28
CA ASP A 204 2.37 10.08 2.98
C ASP A 204 1.47 10.32 4.21
N SER A 205 2.05 10.27 5.41
CA SER A 205 1.38 10.53 6.68
C SER A 205 1.67 11.95 7.18
N ILE A 206 0.62 12.73 7.48
CA ILE A 206 0.77 14.09 8.04
C ILE A 206 1.48 14.07 9.40
N PRO A 207 1.12 13.19 10.36
CA PRO A 207 1.84 13.08 11.63
C PRO A 207 3.33 12.73 11.45
N GLU A 208 3.65 11.80 10.55
CA GLU A 208 5.03 11.42 10.26
C GLU A 208 5.82 12.60 9.65
N PHE A 209 5.19 13.38 8.78
CA PHE A 209 5.80 14.56 8.18
C PHE A 209 6.04 15.68 9.22
N LEU A 210 5.13 15.86 10.18
CA LEU A 210 5.36 16.77 11.32
C LEU A 210 6.54 16.29 12.18
N GLY A 211 6.64 14.98 12.44
CA GLY A 211 7.79 14.38 13.13
C GLY A 211 9.11 14.60 12.39
N PHE A 212 9.12 14.49 11.05
CA PHE A 212 10.27 14.83 10.20
C PHE A 212 10.69 16.29 10.38
N LEU A 213 9.72 17.19 10.52
CA LEU A 213 9.94 18.61 10.80
C LEU A 213 10.20 18.93 12.27
N GLY A 214 10.41 17.92 13.13
CA GLY A 214 10.71 18.11 14.55
C GLY A 214 9.55 18.62 15.40
N ILE A 215 8.30 18.49 14.91
CA ILE A 215 7.10 18.85 15.64
C ILE A 215 6.58 17.64 16.41
N GLU A 216 6.32 17.80 17.70
CA GLU A 216 5.72 16.74 18.51
C GLU A 216 4.29 16.43 18.06
N ILE A 217 4.02 15.15 17.83
CA ILE A 217 2.78 14.66 17.22
C ILE A 217 1.55 14.91 18.09
N SER A 218 1.70 15.03 19.41
CA SER A 218 0.64 15.36 20.36
C SER A 218 -0.12 16.65 20.04
N ALA A 219 0.45 17.54 19.21
CA ALA A 219 -0.19 18.77 18.76
C ALA A 219 -1.23 18.58 17.62
N VAL A 220 -1.33 17.38 17.04
CA VAL A 220 -2.10 17.12 15.80
C VAL A 220 -3.51 16.60 16.04
N ALA A 221 -3.98 16.54 17.27
CA ALA A 221 -5.32 16.04 17.56
C ALA A 221 -6.39 16.82 16.74
N PRO A 222 -7.15 16.18 15.82
CA PRO A 222 -8.28 16.84 15.23
C PRO A 222 -9.28 17.11 16.35
N ALA A 223 -9.50 18.39 16.64
CA ALA A 223 -10.62 18.74 17.46
C ALA A 223 -11.89 18.29 16.74
N VAL A 224 -12.69 17.45 17.38
CA VAL A 224 -14.10 17.35 16.98
C VAL A 224 -14.64 18.77 17.06
N PRO A 225 -15.29 19.31 16.01
CA PRO A 225 -15.73 20.69 15.99
C PRO A 225 -16.49 21.03 17.25
N LYS A 226 -16.08 22.11 17.93
CA LYS A 226 -16.77 22.59 19.11
C LYS A 226 -18.23 22.87 18.75
N GLY A 227 -19.17 22.18 19.39
CA GLY A 227 -20.61 22.38 19.21
C GLY A 227 -21.34 21.37 18.32
N ARG A 228 -20.64 20.43 17.67
CA ARG A 228 -21.32 19.29 16.99
C ARG A 228 -21.50 18.11 17.94
N PRO A 229 -22.70 17.51 18.01
CA PRO A 229 -22.90 16.30 18.80
C PRO A 229 -22.06 15.16 18.19
N ARG A 230 -21.34 14.40 19.04
CA ARG A 230 -20.60 13.23 18.62
C ARG A 230 -21.58 12.12 18.21
N PRO A 231 -21.24 11.30 17.19
CA PRO A 231 -22.05 10.14 16.84
C PRO A 231 -22.08 9.13 18.01
N ALA A 232 -23.22 8.53 18.27
CA ALA A 232 -23.31 7.41 19.20
C ALA A 232 -22.66 6.17 18.56
N LEU A 233 -21.71 5.54 19.27
CA LEU A 233 -21.02 4.34 18.81
C LEU A 233 -21.66 3.11 19.43
N GLU A 234 -22.18 2.21 18.60
CA GLU A 234 -22.76 0.93 18.99
C GLU A 234 -21.76 -0.19 18.68
N LEU A 235 -21.27 -0.87 19.71
CA LEU A 235 -20.30 -1.95 19.62
C LEU A 235 -20.90 -3.26 20.10
N PRO A 236 -20.56 -4.42 19.50
CA PRO A 236 -20.98 -5.73 20.03
C PRO A 236 -20.36 -5.97 21.40
N GLU A 237 -20.98 -6.86 22.17
CA GLU A 237 -20.49 -7.31 23.48
C GLU A 237 -19.07 -7.88 23.34
N GLY A 238 -18.16 -7.48 24.22
CA GLY A 238 -16.75 -7.87 24.20
C GLY A 238 -15.85 -7.06 23.25
N THR A 239 -16.41 -6.12 22.49
CA THR A 239 -15.63 -5.21 21.63
C THR A 239 -15.49 -3.85 22.32
N SER A 240 -14.25 -3.36 22.46
CA SER A 240 -13.97 -2.02 22.99
C SER A 240 -13.06 -1.25 22.04
N LEU A 241 -13.17 0.05 22.01
CA LEU A 241 -12.24 0.98 21.35
C LEU A 241 -11.46 1.73 22.43
N ASP A 242 -10.16 1.90 22.22
CA ASP A 242 -9.39 2.84 23.02
C ASP A 242 -9.81 4.30 22.71
N GLU A 243 -9.25 5.26 23.43
CA GLU A 243 -9.65 6.67 23.30
C GLU A 243 -9.28 7.22 21.91
N GLU A 244 -8.12 6.84 21.38
CA GLU A 244 -7.65 7.29 20.06
C GLU A 244 -8.50 6.67 18.95
N GLU A 245 -8.78 5.38 19.01
CA GLU A 245 -9.67 4.67 18.09
C GLU A 245 -11.09 5.25 18.10
N ARG A 246 -11.62 5.57 19.30
CA ARG A 246 -12.92 6.21 19.43
C ARG A 246 -12.96 7.55 18.72
N ARG A 247 -11.96 8.40 18.92
CA ARG A 247 -11.85 9.71 18.27
C ARG A 247 -11.75 9.61 16.76
N LEU A 248 -11.01 8.62 16.24
CA LEU A 248 -10.92 8.33 14.82
C LEU A 248 -12.29 7.99 14.22
N VAL A 249 -13.03 7.08 14.86
CA VAL A 249 -14.37 6.70 14.38
C VAL A 249 -15.35 7.85 14.49
N GLU A 250 -15.36 8.60 15.60
CA GLU A 250 -16.21 9.80 15.77
C GLU A 250 -15.95 10.84 14.67
N HIS A 251 -14.68 11.00 14.25
CA HIS A 251 -14.32 11.90 13.15
C HIS A 251 -14.84 11.40 11.80
N LEU A 252 -14.64 10.12 11.46
CA LEU A 252 -15.11 9.55 10.19
C LEU A 252 -16.63 9.58 10.04
N TYR A 253 -17.36 9.54 11.16
CA TYR A 253 -18.83 9.56 11.18
C TYR A 253 -19.42 10.84 11.79
N ARG A 254 -18.66 11.95 11.76
CA ARG A 254 -19.02 13.25 12.35
C ARG A 254 -20.34 13.84 11.84
N GLU A 255 -20.78 13.43 10.63
CA GLU A 255 -22.05 13.85 10.04
C GLU A 255 -23.22 12.94 10.42
N CYS A 256 -22.96 11.80 11.08
CA CYS A 256 -23.96 10.83 11.46
C CYS A 256 -24.48 11.08 12.88
N ARG A 257 -25.69 10.56 13.15
CA ARG A 257 -26.27 10.50 14.50
C ARG A 257 -25.68 9.35 15.30
N SER A 258 -25.54 8.18 14.65
CA SER A 258 -24.94 6.99 15.25
C SER A 258 -24.27 6.11 14.19
N VAL A 259 -23.37 5.24 14.63
CA VAL A 259 -22.78 4.20 13.81
C VAL A 259 -22.66 2.92 14.61
N ARG A 260 -23.16 1.82 14.06
CA ARG A 260 -22.97 0.47 14.59
C ARG A 260 -21.77 -0.16 13.90
N LEU A 261 -20.78 -0.59 14.70
CA LEU A 261 -19.57 -1.25 14.23
C LEU A 261 -19.67 -2.75 14.50
N VAL A 262 -19.41 -3.56 13.47
CA VAL A 262 -19.39 -5.03 13.56
C VAL A 262 -18.01 -5.50 13.09
N PRO A 263 -17.21 -6.19 13.94
CA PRO A 263 -15.90 -6.69 13.54
C PRO A 263 -16.02 -7.60 12.31
N ILE A 264 -15.18 -7.37 11.30
CA ILE A 264 -15.04 -8.25 10.14
C ILE A 264 -13.73 -9.02 10.33
N GLY A 265 -13.81 -10.28 10.79
CA GLY A 265 -12.74 -11.25 10.90
C GLY A 265 -11.38 -10.77 11.41
N GLY A 266 -10.59 -11.64 12.05
CA GLY A 266 -9.31 -11.28 12.64
C GLY A 266 -8.24 -10.95 11.59
N GLY A 267 -7.79 -9.70 11.54
CA GLY A 267 -6.56 -9.35 10.83
C GLY A 267 -5.34 -9.84 11.63
N TYR A 268 -4.42 -10.51 10.96
CA TYR A 268 -3.17 -11.02 11.57
C TYR A 268 -2.13 -9.92 11.88
N SER A 269 -2.36 -8.70 11.39
CA SER A 269 -1.40 -7.59 11.44
C SER A 269 -1.57 -6.62 12.59
N GLY A 270 -2.55 -6.85 13.51
CA GLY A 270 -2.90 -5.89 14.57
C GLY A 270 -3.82 -4.76 14.09
N SER A 271 -4.21 -4.74 12.82
CA SER A 271 -5.26 -3.88 12.26
C SER A 271 -6.64 -4.32 12.76
N ARG A 272 -7.54 -3.37 12.96
CA ARG A 272 -8.95 -3.64 13.30
C ARG A 272 -9.84 -3.22 12.15
N VAL A 273 -10.66 -4.16 11.66
CA VAL A 273 -11.56 -3.93 10.53
C VAL A 273 -13.01 -4.11 10.99
N PHE A 274 -13.86 -3.15 10.65
CA PHE A 274 -15.27 -3.14 11.03
C PHE A 274 -16.17 -2.92 9.82
N GLY A 275 -17.24 -3.67 9.71
CA GLY A 275 -18.43 -3.27 8.97
C GLY A 275 -19.13 -2.16 9.75
N SER A 276 -19.37 -1.04 9.12
CA SER A 276 -19.89 0.16 9.76
C SER A 276 -21.24 0.53 9.16
N PHE A 277 -22.25 0.66 10.00
CA PHE A 277 -23.64 0.89 9.64
C PHE A 277 -24.10 2.24 10.20
N PRO A 278 -23.89 3.35 9.48
CA PRO A 278 -24.22 4.67 9.96
C PRO A 278 -25.71 4.99 9.81
N VAL A 279 -26.17 5.88 10.70
CA VAL A 279 -27.48 6.51 10.64
C VAL A 279 -27.26 8.02 10.59
N ASP A 280 -27.81 8.69 9.60
CA ASP A 280 -27.69 10.13 9.45
C ASP A 280 -28.37 10.91 10.60
N ARG A 281 -28.18 12.20 10.65
CA ARG A 281 -28.79 13.06 11.69
C ARG A 281 -30.31 13.11 11.62
N MET A 282 -30.90 12.74 10.48
CA MET A 282 -32.35 12.67 10.28
C MET A 282 -32.93 11.28 10.63
N GLY A 283 -32.09 10.33 11.09
CA GLY A 283 -32.48 8.97 11.45
C GLY A 283 -32.59 8.01 10.29
N ARG A 284 -32.08 8.35 9.09
CA ARG A 284 -32.06 7.48 7.92
C ARG A 284 -30.81 6.61 7.94
N ARG A 285 -30.95 5.34 7.57
CA ARG A 285 -29.81 4.45 7.38
C ARG A 285 -29.07 4.84 6.11
N GLU A 286 -27.76 5.03 6.24
CA GLU A 286 -26.87 5.19 5.11
C GLU A 286 -26.39 3.84 4.58
N ILE A 287 -25.75 3.85 3.40
CA ILE A 287 -25.07 2.65 2.88
C ILE A 287 -23.96 2.23 3.85
N PRO A 288 -23.74 0.92 4.04
CA PRO A 288 -22.65 0.45 4.88
C PRO A 288 -21.28 0.82 4.33
N PHE A 289 -20.33 0.93 5.26
CA PHE A 289 -18.91 1.15 4.96
C PHE A 289 -18.07 0.08 5.61
N VAL A 290 -16.82 -0.04 5.17
CA VAL A 290 -15.77 -0.69 5.96
C VAL A 290 -14.87 0.36 6.57
N THR A 291 -14.62 0.24 7.87
CA THR A 291 -13.69 1.09 8.61
C THR A 291 -12.52 0.25 9.08
N LYS A 292 -11.31 0.65 8.69
CA LYS A 292 -10.07 0.03 9.17
C LYS A 292 -9.33 1.01 10.07
N LEU A 293 -8.85 0.51 11.21
CA LEU A 293 -8.03 1.22 12.19
C LEU A 293 -6.68 0.54 12.28
N ASP A 294 -5.61 1.29 12.13
CA ASP A 294 -4.23 0.81 12.28
C ASP A 294 -3.31 1.97 12.67
N ARG A 295 -2.01 1.75 12.70
CA ARG A 295 -1.03 2.83 12.81
C ARG A 295 -1.18 3.81 11.65
N HIS A 296 -0.98 5.10 11.91
CA HIS A 296 -1.16 6.16 10.90
C HIS A 296 -0.30 5.96 9.64
N ASP A 297 0.95 5.48 9.79
CA ASP A 297 1.85 5.19 8.67
C ASP A 297 1.32 4.07 7.76
N ARG A 298 0.70 3.03 8.34
CA ARG A 298 0.07 1.95 7.59
C ARG A 298 -1.18 2.40 6.87
N ILE A 299 -2.04 3.17 7.54
CA ILE A 299 -3.24 3.75 6.93
C ILE A 299 -2.87 4.67 5.76
N ALA A 300 -1.82 5.48 5.91
CA ALA A 300 -1.35 6.35 4.84
C ALA A 300 -0.88 5.54 3.60
N ARG A 301 -0.09 4.48 3.81
CA ARG A 301 0.36 3.60 2.71
C ARG A 301 -0.80 2.87 2.05
N GLU A 302 -1.73 2.33 2.84
CA GLU A 302 -2.91 1.66 2.29
C GLU A 302 -3.77 2.59 1.46
N ARG A 303 -3.97 3.84 1.92
CA ARG A 303 -4.66 4.87 1.15
C ARG A 303 -4.01 5.09 -0.22
N VAL A 304 -2.69 5.26 -0.22
CA VAL A 304 -1.90 5.43 -1.46
C VAL A 304 -2.08 4.24 -2.41
N ALA A 305 -2.00 3.03 -1.89
CA ALA A 305 -2.16 1.81 -2.67
C ALA A 305 -3.58 1.69 -3.27
N VAL A 306 -4.62 1.95 -2.48
CA VAL A 306 -6.01 1.93 -2.97
C VAL A 306 -6.23 2.96 -4.08
N GLU A 307 -5.74 4.19 -3.89
CA GLU A 307 -5.81 5.23 -4.93
C GLU A 307 -5.11 4.81 -6.23
N GLY A 308 -4.02 4.05 -6.14
CA GLY A 308 -3.30 3.50 -7.31
C GLY A 308 -4.07 2.43 -8.06
N VAL A 309 -4.84 1.58 -7.38
CA VAL A 309 -5.56 0.46 -7.99
C VAL A 309 -7.04 0.73 -8.29
N GLU A 310 -7.62 1.81 -7.77
CA GLU A 310 -9.04 2.13 -7.95
C GLU A 310 -9.43 2.19 -9.45
N ASN A 311 -8.58 2.77 -10.29
CA ASN A 311 -8.82 2.86 -11.73
C ASN A 311 -8.71 1.51 -12.45
N LEU A 312 -7.92 0.56 -11.93
CA LEU A 312 -7.74 -0.77 -12.52
C LEU A 312 -8.89 -1.70 -12.16
N LEU A 313 -9.26 -1.73 -10.89
CA LEU A 313 -10.28 -2.64 -10.35
C LEU A 313 -11.70 -2.10 -10.52
N GLY A 314 -11.87 -0.79 -10.75
CA GLY A 314 -13.19 -0.17 -10.94
C GLY A 314 -14.15 -0.47 -9.78
N ALA A 315 -15.31 -1.08 -10.08
CA ALA A 315 -16.30 -1.44 -9.06
C ALA A 315 -15.86 -2.56 -8.09
N ASN A 316 -14.76 -3.25 -8.39
CA ASN A 316 -14.18 -4.29 -7.54
C ASN A 316 -13.12 -3.75 -6.56
N ALA A 317 -12.75 -2.46 -6.68
CA ALA A 317 -11.95 -1.77 -5.68
C ALA A 317 -12.85 -1.12 -4.61
N PRO A 318 -12.45 -1.15 -3.35
CA PRO A 318 -13.10 -0.31 -2.36
C PRO A 318 -12.81 1.15 -2.69
N ARG A 319 -13.86 1.98 -2.80
CA ARG A 319 -13.69 3.42 -2.99
C ARG A 319 -13.43 4.09 -1.65
N LEU A 320 -12.37 4.87 -1.61
CA LEU A 320 -12.06 5.68 -0.44
C LEU A 320 -13.16 6.73 -0.22
N ALA A 321 -13.81 6.66 0.95
CA ALA A 321 -14.84 7.61 1.36
C ALA A 321 -14.28 8.74 2.22
N ASP A 322 -13.45 8.41 3.21
CA ASP A 322 -12.81 9.37 4.12
C ASP A 322 -11.62 8.71 4.84
N TYR A 323 -10.73 9.51 5.42
CA TYR A 323 -9.64 9.04 6.26
C TYR A 323 -9.27 10.10 7.31
N VAL A 324 -8.61 9.66 8.36
CA VAL A 324 -8.13 10.53 9.43
C VAL A 324 -6.92 9.90 10.12
N ASP A 325 -5.94 10.73 10.46
CA ASP A 325 -4.76 10.33 11.23
C ASP A 325 -4.73 11.08 12.57
N LEU A 326 -4.36 10.39 13.63
CA LEU A 326 -4.07 10.94 14.97
C LEU A 326 -2.62 10.67 15.35
N GLU A 327 -2.30 10.79 16.64
CA GLU A 327 -0.93 10.75 17.16
C GLU A 327 -0.19 9.44 16.81
N THR A 328 -0.83 8.28 17.05
CA THR A 328 -0.22 6.97 16.81
C THR A 328 -1.01 6.12 15.81
N ARG A 329 -2.30 6.41 15.65
CA ARG A 329 -3.22 5.64 14.82
C ARG A 329 -3.84 6.48 13.72
N GLY A 330 -4.28 5.80 12.68
CA GLY A 330 -5.12 6.35 11.62
C GLY A 330 -6.34 5.47 11.39
N ALA A 331 -7.30 6.01 10.66
CA ALA A 331 -8.48 5.30 10.21
C ALA A 331 -8.79 5.63 8.76
N ILE A 332 -9.28 4.63 8.05
CA ILE A 332 -9.74 4.75 6.66
C ILE A 332 -11.14 4.17 6.53
N LYS A 333 -11.99 4.86 5.78
CA LYS A 333 -13.38 4.48 5.51
C LYS A 333 -13.56 4.21 4.02
N TYR A 334 -14.05 3.02 3.68
CA TYR A 334 -14.29 2.59 2.32
C TYR A 334 -15.79 2.44 2.03
N HIS A 335 -16.21 2.88 0.84
CA HIS A 335 -17.50 2.49 0.29
C HIS A 335 -17.43 1.06 -0.23
N PHE A 336 -18.28 0.21 0.29
CA PHE A 336 -18.55 -1.10 -0.31
C PHE A 336 -19.86 -0.99 -1.10
N ALA A 337 -19.74 -0.84 -2.40
CA ALA A 337 -20.88 -0.53 -3.28
C ALA A 337 -21.97 -1.59 -3.32
N THR A 338 -21.76 -2.79 -2.74
CA THR A 338 -22.67 -3.94 -2.93
C THR A 338 -22.84 -4.86 -1.72
N MET A 339 -22.33 -4.55 -0.53
CA MET A 339 -22.63 -5.34 0.68
C MET A 339 -24.13 -5.34 1.09
N TYR A 340 -25.01 -4.96 0.19
CA TYR A 340 -26.46 -4.85 0.46
C TYR A 340 -27.25 -6.12 0.12
N ALA A 341 -26.66 -7.07 -0.62
CA ALA A 341 -27.43 -8.17 -1.23
C ALA A 341 -27.07 -9.55 -0.65
N GLY A 342 -26.77 -9.68 0.63
CA GLY A 342 -26.53 -10.99 1.22
C GLY A 342 -25.35 -11.05 2.19
N GLU A 343 -24.99 -12.26 2.60
CA GLU A 343 -23.85 -12.51 3.48
C GLU A 343 -22.54 -12.36 2.71
N VAL A 344 -21.62 -11.51 3.22
CA VAL A 344 -20.26 -11.41 2.68
C VAL A 344 -19.36 -12.39 3.42
N ARG A 345 -18.63 -13.20 2.67
CA ARG A 345 -17.69 -14.20 3.19
C ARG A 345 -16.32 -14.08 2.56
N THR A 346 -15.30 -14.51 3.26
CA THR A 346 -13.95 -14.58 2.71
C THR A 346 -13.82 -15.74 1.73
N LEU A 347 -12.88 -15.66 0.77
CA LEU A 347 -12.53 -16.77 -0.11
C LEU A 347 -12.13 -18.02 0.71
N GLN A 348 -11.48 -17.81 1.85
CA GLN A 348 -11.15 -18.88 2.78
C GLN A 348 -12.39 -19.65 3.25
N ARG A 349 -13.44 -18.94 3.66
CA ARG A 349 -14.70 -19.56 4.08
C ARG A 349 -15.42 -20.22 2.89
N ALA A 350 -15.52 -19.51 1.77
CA ALA A 350 -16.14 -20.03 0.55
C ALA A 350 -15.45 -21.32 0.04
N PHE A 351 -14.12 -21.39 0.12
CA PHE A 351 -13.38 -22.59 -0.22
C PHE A 351 -13.65 -23.76 0.74
N ARG A 352 -13.77 -23.50 2.05
CA ARG A 352 -14.16 -24.56 3.01
C ARG A 352 -15.53 -25.14 2.69
N GLU A 353 -16.48 -24.28 2.35
CA GLU A 353 -17.88 -24.63 2.04
C GLU A 353 -18.06 -25.23 0.64
N ALA A 354 -17.08 -25.17 -0.24
CA ALA A 354 -17.16 -25.77 -1.58
C ALA A 354 -17.33 -27.30 -1.54
N ASP A 355 -18.32 -27.83 -2.28
CA ASP A 355 -18.74 -29.23 -2.19
C ASP A 355 -17.72 -30.22 -2.79
N GLY A 356 -16.79 -29.78 -3.61
CA GLY A 356 -15.81 -30.65 -4.25
C GLY A 356 -14.84 -29.91 -5.17
N PRO A 357 -13.98 -30.66 -5.92
CA PRO A 357 -12.93 -30.06 -6.74
C PRO A 357 -13.46 -29.16 -7.85
N GLY A 358 -14.61 -29.50 -8.46
CA GLY A 358 -15.25 -28.67 -9.49
C GLY A 358 -15.72 -27.32 -8.95
N SER A 359 -16.37 -27.31 -7.78
CA SER A 359 -16.81 -26.07 -7.11
C SER A 359 -15.62 -25.23 -6.66
N ALA A 360 -14.56 -25.85 -6.15
CA ALA A 360 -13.32 -25.17 -5.76
C ALA A 360 -12.65 -24.51 -6.98
N ARG A 361 -12.52 -25.22 -8.10
CA ARG A 361 -11.99 -24.66 -9.36
C ARG A 361 -12.81 -23.49 -9.87
N ALA A 362 -14.14 -23.63 -9.93
CA ALA A 362 -15.03 -22.56 -10.38
C ALA A 362 -14.97 -21.31 -9.48
N LEU A 363 -14.75 -21.50 -8.17
CA LEU A 363 -14.55 -20.40 -7.23
C LEU A 363 -13.29 -19.60 -7.58
N PHE A 364 -12.15 -20.27 -7.82
CA PHE A 364 -10.91 -19.61 -8.21
C PHE A 364 -10.99 -18.99 -9.60
N GLU A 365 -11.63 -19.64 -10.55
CA GLU A 365 -11.86 -19.08 -11.88
C GLU A 365 -12.61 -17.74 -11.81
N ARG A 366 -13.66 -17.66 -10.98
CA ARG A 366 -14.40 -16.42 -10.75
C ARG A 366 -13.52 -15.32 -10.14
N VAL A 367 -12.70 -15.63 -9.14
CA VAL A 367 -11.77 -14.67 -8.52
C VAL A 367 -10.74 -14.19 -9.54
N ILE A 368 -10.17 -15.10 -10.31
CA ILE A 368 -9.20 -14.79 -11.37
C ILE A 368 -9.81 -13.84 -12.39
N ASP A 369 -10.96 -14.19 -12.97
CA ASP A 369 -11.57 -13.42 -14.06
C ASP A 369 -12.08 -12.05 -13.62
N ARG A 370 -12.60 -11.94 -12.40
CA ARG A 370 -13.21 -10.70 -11.92
C ARG A 370 -12.23 -9.75 -11.22
N LEU A 371 -11.16 -10.27 -10.62
CA LEU A 371 -10.21 -9.50 -9.84
C LEU A 371 -8.79 -9.57 -10.40
N LEU A 372 -8.18 -10.76 -10.42
CA LEU A 372 -6.75 -10.89 -10.60
C LEU A 372 -6.31 -10.49 -12.00
N ARG A 373 -7.06 -10.85 -13.04
CA ARG A 373 -6.77 -10.39 -14.41
C ARG A 373 -6.81 -8.88 -14.57
N ARG A 374 -7.64 -8.18 -13.78
CA ARG A 374 -7.69 -6.71 -13.80
C ARG A 374 -6.48 -6.11 -13.07
N LEU A 375 -6.07 -6.74 -11.98
CA LEU A 375 -4.90 -6.31 -11.21
C LEU A 375 -3.61 -6.49 -12.03
N TYR A 376 -3.48 -7.64 -12.70
CA TYR A 376 -2.27 -8.00 -13.46
C TYR A 376 -2.32 -7.55 -14.93
N GLN A 377 -3.10 -6.53 -15.27
CA GLN A 377 -3.19 -6.05 -16.65
C GLN A 377 -1.82 -5.70 -17.23
N SER A 378 -1.60 -6.16 -18.48
CA SER A 378 -0.40 -5.85 -19.27
C SER A 378 0.92 -6.11 -18.51
N PRO A 379 1.17 -7.35 -18.07
CA PRO A 379 2.43 -7.67 -17.43
C PRO A 379 3.60 -7.37 -18.37
N GLN A 380 4.67 -6.81 -17.83
CA GLN A 380 5.85 -6.41 -18.59
C GLN A 380 7.09 -7.09 -18.05
N LEU A 381 8.06 -7.38 -18.90
CA LEU A 381 9.36 -7.87 -18.46
C LEU A 381 10.16 -6.74 -17.85
N ASP A 382 10.67 -6.94 -16.65
CA ASP A 382 11.53 -6.01 -15.92
C ASP A 382 12.65 -6.76 -15.21
N ARG A 383 13.73 -6.06 -14.88
CA ARG A 383 14.88 -6.64 -14.17
C ARG A 383 14.70 -6.55 -12.68
N LEU A 384 14.68 -7.70 -12.02
CA LEU A 384 14.44 -7.80 -10.59
C LEU A 384 15.40 -8.83 -9.94
N ASP A 385 16.01 -8.46 -8.82
CA ASP A 385 16.65 -9.43 -7.94
C ASP A 385 15.57 -10.09 -7.06
N LEU A 386 15.14 -11.30 -7.42
CA LEU A 386 14.06 -12.00 -6.75
C LEU A 386 14.37 -12.31 -5.27
N PHE A 387 15.64 -12.58 -4.93
CA PHE A 387 15.97 -12.83 -3.53
C PHE A 387 15.90 -11.56 -2.69
N ALA A 388 16.32 -10.43 -3.25
CA ALA A 388 16.14 -9.12 -2.60
C ALA A 388 14.65 -8.75 -2.51
N TYR A 389 13.88 -8.95 -3.59
CA TYR A 389 12.44 -8.68 -3.66
C TYR A 389 11.65 -9.45 -2.60
N TYR A 390 11.91 -10.75 -2.46
CA TYR A 390 11.27 -11.60 -1.45
C TYR A 390 11.90 -11.51 -0.05
N GLY A 391 12.89 -10.64 0.14
CA GLY A 391 13.47 -10.36 1.45
C GLY A 391 14.29 -11.49 2.06
N TYR A 392 15.07 -12.22 1.24
CA TYR A 392 15.98 -13.27 1.68
C TYR A 392 17.24 -12.70 2.36
N GLN A 393 17.05 -11.90 3.41
CA GLN A 393 18.15 -11.31 4.18
C GLN A 393 18.72 -12.32 5.19
N PRO A 394 19.98 -12.18 5.66
CA PRO A 394 20.60 -13.07 6.63
C PRO A 394 19.75 -13.30 7.89
N ARG A 395 19.16 -12.25 8.46
CA ARG A 395 18.26 -12.35 9.62
C ARG A 395 17.04 -13.22 9.37
N TYR A 396 16.54 -13.23 8.13
CA TYR A 396 15.41 -14.07 7.74
C TYR A 396 15.83 -15.54 7.65
N ALA A 397 17.02 -15.83 7.11
CA ALA A 397 17.61 -17.16 7.09
C ALA A 397 17.79 -17.71 8.52
N GLU A 398 18.36 -16.90 9.43
CA GLU A 398 18.52 -17.27 10.84
C GLU A 398 17.19 -17.63 11.51
N ALA A 399 16.16 -16.78 11.32
CA ALA A 399 14.83 -17.03 11.87
C ALA A 399 14.21 -18.33 11.30
N THR A 400 14.36 -18.56 9.99
CA THR A 400 13.89 -19.80 9.34
C THR A 400 14.61 -21.03 9.91
N LEU A 401 15.94 -21.00 10.01
CA LEU A 401 16.73 -22.11 10.53
C LEU A 401 16.42 -22.42 12.00
N ALA A 402 16.11 -21.40 12.81
CA ALA A 402 15.64 -21.59 14.18
C ALA A 402 14.30 -22.38 14.21
N ARG A 403 13.34 -22.03 13.33
CA ARG A 403 12.07 -22.78 13.21
C ARG A 403 12.25 -24.20 12.67
N VAL A 404 13.19 -24.41 11.75
CA VAL A 404 13.56 -25.76 11.29
C VAL A 404 14.01 -26.63 12.46
N ALA A 405 14.86 -26.09 13.34
CA ALA A 405 15.35 -26.80 14.52
C ALA A 405 14.26 -27.09 15.57
N GLU A 406 13.23 -26.21 15.68
CA GLU A 406 12.09 -26.43 16.57
C GLU A 406 11.13 -27.52 16.07
N LEU A 407 10.87 -27.59 14.76
CA LEU A 407 9.86 -28.46 14.16
C LEU A 407 10.40 -29.79 13.66
N GLY A 408 11.68 -29.85 13.29
CA GLY A 408 12.38 -31.01 12.82
C GLY A 408 13.40 -31.53 13.83
N ARG A 409 14.09 -32.60 13.46
CA ARG A 409 15.25 -33.14 14.21
C ARG A 409 16.44 -33.22 13.26
N GLU A 410 17.56 -32.60 13.63
CA GLU A 410 18.78 -32.77 12.85
C GLU A 410 19.17 -34.25 12.81
N ALA A 411 19.43 -34.71 11.61
CA ALA A 411 19.93 -36.06 11.35
C ALA A 411 21.40 -35.99 10.88
N THR A 412 22.07 -37.13 10.86
CA THR A 412 23.44 -37.22 10.33
C THR A 412 23.49 -36.75 8.87
N ASN A 413 24.65 -36.21 8.44
CA ASN A 413 24.93 -35.77 7.07
C ASN A 413 24.20 -34.48 6.59
N GLY A 414 23.85 -33.57 7.51
CA GLY A 414 23.25 -32.30 7.12
C GLY A 414 21.84 -32.41 6.57
N SER A 415 21.08 -33.37 7.05
CA SER A 415 19.65 -33.56 6.76
C SER A 415 18.79 -33.28 8.00
N VAL A 416 17.48 -33.12 7.80
CA VAL A 416 16.49 -32.97 8.86
C VAL A 416 15.41 -34.02 8.74
N LEU A 417 15.11 -34.69 9.84
CA LEU A 417 13.97 -35.59 9.94
C LEU A 417 12.74 -34.80 10.34
N VAL A 418 11.74 -34.80 9.49
CA VAL A 418 10.43 -34.17 9.77
C VAL A 418 9.54 -35.23 10.44
N PRO A 419 9.11 -35.04 11.70
CA PRO A 419 8.28 -36.02 12.38
C PRO A 419 6.98 -36.29 11.60
N GLY A 420 6.68 -37.55 11.33
CA GLY A 420 5.57 -38.00 10.49
C GLY A 420 5.94 -38.30 9.04
N LEU A 421 7.18 -38.03 8.61
CA LEU A 421 7.73 -38.49 7.33
C LEU A 421 8.76 -39.62 7.54
N ALA A 422 8.83 -40.53 6.59
CA ALA A 422 9.71 -41.70 6.68
C ALA A 422 11.18 -41.37 6.38
N GLU A 423 11.40 -40.47 5.41
CA GLU A 423 12.74 -40.17 4.90
C GLU A 423 13.22 -38.80 5.40
N PRO A 424 14.51 -38.68 5.77
CA PRO A 424 15.10 -37.39 6.09
C PRO A 424 15.22 -36.53 4.83
N LEU A 425 15.04 -35.22 4.98
CA LEU A 425 15.12 -34.26 3.90
C LEU A 425 16.40 -33.42 3.99
N PRO A 426 16.97 -32.94 2.88
CA PRO A 426 18.09 -32.00 2.93
C PRO A 426 17.80 -30.79 3.78
N HIS A 427 18.74 -30.42 4.63
CA HIS A 427 18.58 -29.27 5.50
C HIS A 427 18.73 -27.96 4.69
N PRO A 428 17.83 -26.96 4.79
CA PRO A 428 17.86 -25.75 3.98
C PRO A 428 19.05 -24.82 4.29
N ARG A 429 19.83 -25.10 5.33
CA ARG A 429 21.03 -24.32 5.74
C ARG A 429 21.99 -24.11 4.58
N ARG A 430 22.32 -25.14 3.84
CA ARG A 430 23.28 -25.08 2.72
C ARG A 430 22.82 -24.13 1.61
N PHE A 431 21.52 -24.08 1.32
CA PHE A 431 20.96 -23.12 0.39
C PHE A 431 21.21 -21.68 0.87
N TYR A 432 20.89 -21.37 2.14
CA TYR A 432 21.08 -20.02 2.69
C TYR A 432 22.56 -19.63 2.80
N GLU A 433 23.45 -20.55 3.18
CA GLU A 433 24.90 -20.32 3.22
C GLU A 433 25.45 -19.99 1.82
N ARG A 434 25.04 -20.71 0.78
CA ARG A 434 25.44 -20.42 -0.59
C ARG A 434 24.86 -19.10 -1.10
N LEU A 435 23.60 -18.82 -0.81
CA LEU A 435 22.95 -17.56 -1.21
C LEU A 435 23.70 -16.35 -0.63
N HIS A 436 24.07 -16.40 0.63
CA HIS A 436 24.74 -15.27 1.30
C HIS A 436 26.27 -15.25 1.12
N GLY A 437 26.89 -16.39 0.81
CA GLY A 437 28.34 -16.51 0.63
C GLY A 437 28.85 -15.89 -0.68
N ASN A 438 28.04 -15.80 -1.70
CA ASN A 438 28.50 -15.44 -3.05
C ASN A 438 28.53 -13.92 -3.32
N GLY A 439 27.91 -13.08 -2.51
CA GLY A 439 27.87 -11.61 -2.68
C GLY A 439 27.35 -11.13 -4.05
N ARG A 440 26.76 -12.01 -4.85
CA ARG A 440 26.26 -11.70 -6.19
C ARG A 440 24.85 -11.11 -6.13
N ARG A 441 24.57 -10.14 -7.01
CA ARG A 441 23.21 -9.77 -7.35
C ARG A 441 22.64 -10.83 -8.29
N HIS A 442 21.40 -11.28 -7.99
CA HIS A 442 20.69 -12.27 -8.78
C HIS A 442 19.60 -11.60 -9.63
N GLU A 443 19.97 -10.51 -10.33
CA GLU A 443 19.05 -9.82 -11.23
C GLU A 443 18.73 -10.69 -12.44
N GLU A 444 17.45 -10.86 -12.69
CA GLU A 444 16.92 -11.59 -13.85
C GLU A 444 15.73 -10.85 -14.43
N GLU A 445 15.43 -11.12 -15.69
CA GLU A 445 14.28 -10.55 -16.39
C GLU A 445 13.05 -11.41 -16.06
N VAL A 446 12.07 -10.79 -15.39
CA VAL A 446 10.85 -11.46 -14.89
C VAL A 446 9.62 -10.64 -15.26
N ALA A 447 8.47 -11.32 -15.34
CA ALA A 447 7.20 -10.64 -15.57
C ALA A 447 6.74 -9.88 -14.33
N CYS A 448 6.50 -8.58 -14.50
CA CYS A 448 6.04 -7.67 -13.45
C CYS A 448 4.69 -7.04 -13.82
N ALA A 449 3.83 -6.86 -12.83
CA ALA A 449 2.58 -6.12 -12.92
C ALA A 449 2.27 -5.48 -11.56
N ILE A 450 1.12 -4.83 -11.43
CA ILE A 450 0.63 -4.44 -10.11
C ILE A 450 0.17 -5.70 -9.38
N VAL A 451 0.79 -6.00 -8.25
CA VAL A 451 0.46 -7.11 -7.36
C VAL A 451 -0.13 -6.60 -6.05
N HIS A 452 -0.99 -7.39 -5.42
CA HIS A 452 -1.52 -7.08 -4.09
C HIS A 452 -0.42 -7.14 -3.01
N GLY A 453 0.53 -8.07 -3.15
CA GLY A 453 1.72 -8.22 -2.31
C GLY A 453 1.49 -8.92 -0.96
N ASP A 454 0.22 -9.14 -0.56
CA ASP A 454 -0.20 -10.00 0.57
C ASP A 454 -1.55 -10.66 0.27
N LEU A 455 -1.69 -11.24 -0.93
CA LEU A 455 -2.92 -11.86 -1.37
C LEU A 455 -3.13 -13.23 -0.71
N ASN A 456 -3.70 -13.22 0.47
CA ASN A 456 -4.15 -14.43 1.16
C ASN A 456 -5.66 -14.66 0.96
N LEU A 457 -6.15 -15.85 1.29
CA LEU A 457 -7.56 -16.22 1.10
C LEU A 457 -8.54 -15.40 1.96
N ALA A 458 -8.08 -14.74 3.03
CA ALA A 458 -8.90 -13.88 3.88
C ALA A 458 -9.04 -12.46 3.30
N ASN A 459 -8.12 -12.03 2.42
CA ASN A 459 -8.12 -10.72 1.79
C ASN A 459 -8.99 -10.64 0.52
N VAL A 460 -9.64 -11.74 0.14
CA VAL A 460 -10.62 -11.80 -0.95
C VAL A 460 -12.01 -11.99 -0.35
N LEU A 461 -12.92 -11.07 -0.63
CA LEU A 461 -14.31 -11.12 -0.18
C LEU A 461 -15.23 -11.49 -1.34
N LEU A 462 -16.30 -12.24 -1.03
CA LEU A 462 -17.33 -12.64 -1.99
C LEU A 462 -18.73 -12.45 -1.37
N ASP A 463 -19.71 -12.09 -2.19
CA ASP A 463 -21.13 -12.12 -1.83
C ASP A 463 -21.88 -13.25 -2.54
N ASP A 464 -23.15 -13.41 -2.16
CA ASP A 464 -24.02 -14.43 -2.76
C ASP A 464 -24.38 -14.14 -4.23
N ALA A 465 -24.26 -12.90 -4.69
CA ALA A 465 -24.41 -12.51 -6.08
C ALA A 465 -23.17 -12.81 -6.93
N GLY A 466 -22.11 -13.31 -6.31
CA GLY A 466 -20.82 -13.65 -6.94
C GLY A 466 -19.95 -12.44 -7.25
N ASN A 467 -20.20 -11.29 -6.63
CA ASN A 467 -19.26 -10.18 -6.67
C ASN A 467 -18.04 -10.51 -5.81
N THR A 468 -16.91 -9.91 -6.17
CA THR A 468 -15.61 -10.17 -5.54
C THR A 468 -14.89 -8.86 -5.28
N TRP A 469 -14.22 -8.75 -4.13
CA TRP A 469 -13.43 -7.58 -3.76
C TRP A 469 -12.13 -7.99 -3.09
N LEU A 470 -11.11 -7.13 -3.21
CA LEU A 470 -9.87 -7.20 -2.44
C LEU A 470 -9.95 -6.22 -1.26
N ILE A 471 -9.28 -6.58 -0.18
CA ILE A 471 -9.08 -5.73 1.00
C ILE A 471 -7.61 -5.83 1.44
N ASP A 472 -7.15 -4.86 2.23
CA ASP A 472 -5.79 -4.82 2.79
C ASP A 472 -4.68 -4.57 1.74
N TYR A 473 -4.71 -3.40 1.11
CA TYR A 473 -3.80 -3.00 0.04
C TYR A 473 -2.42 -2.51 0.51
N PHE A 474 -2.08 -2.66 1.78
CA PHE A 474 -0.84 -2.11 2.37
C PHE A 474 0.44 -2.50 1.60
N TRP A 475 0.50 -3.70 1.03
CA TRP A 475 1.66 -4.22 0.30
C TRP A 475 1.57 -4.08 -1.21
N THR A 476 0.50 -3.47 -1.72
CA THR A 476 0.29 -3.32 -3.17
C THR A 476 1.37 -2.46 -3.81
N ARG A 477 1.96 -2.99 -4.88
CA ARG A 477 3.06 -2.37 -5.63
C ARG A 477 3.18 -2.97 -7.03
N THR A 478 3.96 -2.35 -7.89
CA THR A 478 4.50 -3.05 -9.06
C THR A 478 5.51 -4.10 -8.58
N GLY A 479 5.36 -5.34 -9.04
CA GLY A 479 6.20 -6.43 -8.57
C GLY A 479 6.02 -7.71 -9.39
N HIS A 480 6.68 -8.75 -8.96
CA HIS A 480 6.69 -10.06 -9.62
C HIS A 480 5.28 -10.66 -9.71
N VAL A 481 4.78 -10.95 -10.90
CA VAL A 481 3.39 -11.42 -11.10
C VAL A 481 3.07 -12.75 -10.41
N LEU A 482 4.09 -13.53 -10.04
CA LEU A 482 3.93 -14.81 -9.34
C LEU A 482 3.81 -14.66 -7.82
N ASP A 483 4.00 -13.45 -7.27
CA ASP A 483 3.97 -13.16 -5.82
C ASP A 483 2.65 -13.58 -5.19
N ASP A 484 1.56 -13.00 -5.67
CA ASP A 484 0.21 -13.25 -5.15
C ASP A 484 -0.26 -14.69 -5.40
N VAL A 485 0.11 -15.27 -6.53
CA VAL A 485 -0.25 -16.65 -6.88
C VAL A 485 0.45 -17.64 -5.94
N ALA A 486 1.73 -17.41 -5.65
CA ALA A 486 2.49 -18.23 -4.71
C ALA A 486 1.91 -18.14 -3.29
N LYS A 487 1.43 -16.96 -2.88
CA LYS A 487 0.78 -16.75 -1.58
C LYS A 487 -0.55 -17.49 -1.48
N LEU A 488 -1.40 -17.42 -2.52
CA LEU A 488 -2.66 -18.18 -2.56
C LEU A 488 -2.42 -19.70 -2.56
N GLU A 489 -1.44 -20.18 -3.33
CA GLU A 489 -1.08 -21.60 -3.32
C GLU A 489 -0.56 -22.04 -1.94
N ASN A 490 0.24 -21.20 -1.27
CA ASN A 490 0.71 -21.42 0.08
C ASN A 490 -0.46 -21.65 1.07
N ASP A 491 -1.45 -20.75 1.03
CA ASP A 491 -2.61 -20.85 1.91
C ASP A 491 -3.44 -22.11 1.64
N LEU A 492 -3.64 -22.46 0.36
CA LEU A 492 -4.35 -23.69 -0.02
C LEU A 492 -3.66 -24.94 0.53
N LYS A 493 -2.33 -25.01 0.44
CA LYS A 493 -1.56 -26.17 0.87
C LYS A 493 -1.44 -26.25 2.39
N PHE A 494 -1.07 -25.15 3.05
CA PHE A 494 -0.63 -25.21 4.44
C PHE A 494 -1.71 -24.75 5.45
N ILE A 495 -2.72 -23.98 5.02
CA ILE A 495 -3.78 -23.51 5.91
C ILE A 495 -5.09 -24.25 5.66
N MET A 496 -5.43 -24.51 4.37
CA MET A 496 -6.72 -25.08 4.02
C MET A 496 -6.76 -26.61 4.01
N LEU A 497 -5.61 -27.26 3.85
CA LEU A 497 -5.54 -28.73 3.82
C LEU A 497 -5.54 -29.28 5.25
N PRO A 498 -6.57 -30.08 5.66
CA PRO A 498 -6.59 -30.70 6.97
C PRO A 498 -5.62 -31.89 7.01
N LEU A 499 -4.81 -31.96 8.05
CA LEU A 499 -3.83 -33.03 8.27
C LEU A 499 -4.11 -33.73 9.61
N PRO A 500 -5.14 -34.60 9.69
CA PRO A 500 -5.57 -35.21 10.95
C PRO A 500 -4.53 -36.18 11.54
N ASP A 501 -3.70 -36.80 10.70
CA ASP A 501 -2.72 -37.83 11.09
C ASP A 501 -1.45 -37.75 10.23
N ASP A 502 -0.49 -38.58 10.55
CA ASP A 502 0.79 -38.65 9.84
C ASP A 502 0.66 -39.27 8.44
N ALA A 503 -0.36 -40.08 8.18
CA ALA A 503 -0.65 -40.58 6.83
C ALA A 503 -1.12 -39.44 5.90
N ALA A 504 -1.96 -38.54 6.41
CA ALA A 504 -2.36 -37.33 5.70
C ALA A 504 -1.16 -36.40 5.45
N LEU A 505 -0.25 -36.26 6.42
CA LEU A 505 0.99 -35.49 6.25
C LEU A 505 1.88 -36.12 5.16
N ALA A 506 2.07 -37.43 5.16
CA ALA A 506 2.86 -38.12 4.12
C ALA A 506 2.22 -37.95 2.73
N ARG A 507 0.90 -38.05 2.62
CA ARG A 507 0.15 -37.77 1.37
C ARG A 507 0.30 -36.33 0.92
N ALA A 508 0.23 -35.35 1.83
CA ALA A 508 0.44 -33.96 1.51
C ALA A 508 1.85 -33.71 0.96
N PHE A 509 2.87 -34.35 1.55
CA PHE A 509 4.22 -34.23 1.05
C PHE A 509 4.39 -34.91 -0.33
N ALA A 510 3.76 -36.06 -0.57
CA ALA A 510 3.75 -36.69 -1.89
C ALA A 510 3.07 -35.79 -2.96
N LEU A 511 1.99 -35.08 -2.59
CA LEU A 511 1.37 -34.08 -3.47
C LEU A 511 2.33 -32.91 -3.75
N GLU A 512 3.04 -32.42 -2.74
CA GLU A 512 4.05 -31.36 -2.91
C GLU A 512 5.20 -31.79 -3.83
N GLN A 513 5.68 -33.03 -3.68
CA GLN A 513 6.69 -33.60 -4.58
C GLN A 513 6.18 -33.65 -6.02
N HIS A 514 4.92 -34.09 -6.22
CA HIS A 514 4.27 -34.11 -7.54
C HIS A 514 4.15 -32.70 -8.15
N LEU A 515 3.63 -31.73 -7.41
CA LEU A 515 3.53 -30.34 -7.84
C LEU A 515 4.90 -29.73 -8.19
N GLY A 516 5.93 -30.17 -7.49
CA GLY A 516 7.30 -29.75 -7.72
C GLY A 516 7.96 -30.35 -8.97
N LEU A 517 7.35 -31.33 -9.65
CA LEU A 517 7.87 -31.89 -10.93
C LEU A 517 7.69 -30.92 -12.12
N GLN A 518 6.89 -29.89 -11.99
CA GLN A 518 6.76 -28.86 -13.03
C GLN A 518 8.06 -28.08 -13.14
N GLU A 519 8.76 -28.24 -14.25
CA GLU A 519 10.01 -27.53 -14.57
C GLU A 519 9.77 -26.35 -15.53
N ASP A 520 8.72 -26.42 -16.36
CA ASP A 520 8.29 -25.39 -17.28
C ASP A 520 6.95 -24.79 -16.83
N LEU A 521 6.94 -23.51 -16.50
CA LEU A 521 5.74 -22.80 -16.05
C LEU A 521 4.69 -22.62 -17.15
N LEU A 522 5.04 -22.75 -18.42
CA LEU A 522 4.09 -22.68 -19.54
C LEU A 522 3.45 -24.04 -19.85
N ALA A 523 4.00 -25.13 -19.31
CA ALA A 523 3.44 -26.47 -19.46
C ALA A 523 2.31 -26.72 -18.44
N ALA A 524 1.29 -27.49 -18.86
CA ALA A 524 0.30 -27.98 -17.92
C ALA A 524 0.91 -28.89 -16.86
N LEU A 525 0.32 -28.88 -15.66
CA LEU A 525 0.65 -29.87 -14.65
C LEU A 525 0.32 -31.28 -15.16
N ALA A 526 1.22 -32.24 -14.90
CA ALA A 526 0.92 -33.64 -15.13
C ALA A 526 -0.16 -34.12 -14.14
N ASP A 527 -0.98 -35.09 -14.57
CA ASP A 527 -1.97 -35.67 -13.68
C ASP A 527 -1.27 -36.44 -12.53
N PRO A 528 -1.70 -36.24 -11.29
CA PRO A 528 -1.15 -36.99 -10.17
C PRO A 528 -1.68 -38.45 -10.15
N GLN A 529 -1.03 -39.30 -9.39
CA GLN A 529 -1.55 -40.61 -9.12
C GLN A 529 -2.93 -40.51 -8.45
N PRO A 530 -3.94 -41.33 -8.87
CA PRO A 530 -5.32 -41.23 -8.36
C PRO A 530 -5.42 -41.31 -6.84
N GLU A 531 -4.53 -42.04 -6.20
CA GLU A 531 -4.48 -42.25 -4.75
C GLU A 531 -4.22 -40.92 -3.99
N LEU A 532 -3.50 -40.00 -4.61
CA LEU A 532 -3.25 -38.66 -4.02
C LEU A 532 -4.53 -37.83 -3.93
N LEU A 533 -5.45 -38.00 -4.86
CA LEU A 533 -6.71 -37.28 -4.93
C LEU A 533 -7.92 -38.07 -4.42
N ALA A 534 -7.72 -39.27 -3.84
CA ALA A 534 -8.81 -40.06 -3.29
C ALA A 534 -9.54 -39.35 -2.12
N ASP A 535 -8.84 -38.48 -1.39
CA ASP A 535 -9.42 -37.64 -0.35
C ASP A 535 -9.99 -36.38 -0.97
N PRO A 536 -11.28 -36.04 -0.73
CA PRO A 536 -11.91 -34.85 -1.29
C PRO A 536 -11.21 -33.53 -0.95
N ALA A 537 -10.58 -33.42 0.23
CA ALA A 537 -9.84 -32.19 0.61
C ALA A 537 -8.61 -31.98 -0.28
N PHE A 538 -7.88 -33.07 -0.57
CA PHE A 538 -6.72 -33.05 -1.48
C PHE A 538 -7.15 -32.74 -2.91
N ALA A 539 -8.24 -33.35 -3.37
CA ALA A 539 -8.79 -33.09 -4.71
C ALA A 539 -9.22 -31.61 -4.87
N LYS A 540 -9.85 -31.01 -3.84
CA LYS A 540 -10.22 -29.58 -3.84
C LYS A 540 -8.98 -28.68 -3.94
N VAL A 541 -7.96 -28.93 -3.11
CA VAL A 541 -6.72 -28.14 -3.11
C VAL A 541 -6.01 -28.28 -4.46
N TYR A 542 -5.88 -29.51 -4.98
CA TYR A 542 -5.25 -29.74 -6.27
C TYR A 542 -5.96 -29.01 -7.42
N ALA A 543 -7.30 -29.04 -7.48
CA ALA A 543 -8.08 -28.36 -8.50
C ALA A 543 -7.89 -26.83 -8.47
N ALA A 544 -7.82 -26.25 -7.28
CA ALA A 544 -7.56 -24.81 -7.11
C ALA A 544 -6.12 -24.45 -7.48
N VAL A 545 -5.13 -25.23 -7.04
CA VAL A 545 -3.71 -25.02 -7.38
C VAL A 545 -3.49 -25.16 -8.89
N THR A 546 -4.11 -26.14 -9.55
CA THR A 546 -4.02 -26.28 -11.01
C THR A 546 -4.52 -25.03 -11.72
N ARG A 547 -5.67 -24.48 -11.29
CA ARG A 547 -6.20 -23.25 -11.89
C ARG A 547 -5.29 -22.04 -11.66
N LEU A 548 -4.67 -21.93 -10.49
CA LEU A 548 -3.67 -20.88 -10.21
C LEU A 548 -2.43 -21.00 -11.11
N ARG A 549 -1.94 -22.22 -11.36
CA ARG A 549 -0.78 -22.44 -12.23
C ARG A 549 -1.10 -22.26 -13.71
N GLU A 550 -2.34 -22.51 -14.13
CA GLU A 550 -2.82 -22.10 -15.46
C GLU A 550 -2.78 -20.56 -15.60
N LEU A 551 -3.20 -19.81 -14.58
CA LEU A 551 -3.08 -18.34 -14.57
C LEU A 551 -1.62 -17.89 -14.72
N ILE A 552 -0.66 -18.55 -14.04
CA ILE A 552 0.77 -18.26 -14.22
C ILE A 552 1.15 -18.35 -15.71
N ALA A 553 0.81 -19.48 -16.36
CA ALA A 553 1.13 -19.68 -17.77
C ALA A 553 0.48 -18.63 -18.69
N GLU A 554 -0.75 -18.21 -18.37
CA GLU A 554 -1.45 -17.13 -19.08
C GLU A 554 -0.72 -15.79 -18.94
N LEU A 555 -0.36 -15.38 -17.72
CA LEU A 555 0.33 -14.12 -17.45
C LEU A 555 1.73 -14.06 -18.07
N LEU A 556 2.48 -15.15 -18.02
CA LEU A 556 3.81 -15.21 -18.63
C LEU A 556 3.74 -15.10 -20.17
N ARG A 557 2.72 -15.72 -20.80
CA ARG A 557 2.48 -15.53 -22.25
C ARG A 557 2.06 -14.11 -22.59
N GLU A 558 1.22 -13.49 -21.77
CA GLU A 558 0.83 -12.07 -21.94
C GLU A 558 2.02 -11.12 -21.80
N ALA A 559 3.01 -11.46 -20.96
CA ALA A 559 4.29 -10.74 -20.86
C ALA A 559 5.21 -10.96 -22.07
N GLY A 560 4.82 -11.79 -23.05
CA GLY A 560 5.59 -12.05 -24.26
C GLY A 560 6.51 -13.27 -24.20
N LEU A 561 6.45 -14.08 -23.14
CA LEU A 561 7.27 -15.30 -23.03
C LEU A 561 6.65 -16.44 -23.86
N ALA A 562 7.40 -16.99 -24.80
CA ALA A 562 6.93 -17.98 -25.78
C ALA A 562 7.69 -19.32 -25.77
N GLY A 563 8.76 -19.44 -25.01
CA GLY A 563 9.55 -20.67 -24.84
C GLY A 563 9.38 -21.26 -23.46
N PRO A 564 10.03 -22.40 -23.13
CA PRO A 564 10.02 -22.96 -21.79
C PRO A 564 10.50 -21.94 -20.76
N VAL A 565 9.70 -21.72 -19.72
CA VAL A 565 9.99 -20.80 -18.61
C VAL A 565 10.31 -21.62 -17.37
N SER A 566 11.53 -21.46 -16.86
CA SER A 566 11.99 -22.19 -15.69
C SER A 566 11.10 -21.95 -14.46
N ALA A 567 10.74 -23.02 -13.77
CA ALA A 567 10.02 -22.93 -12.50
C ALA A 567 10.86 -22.33 -11.34
N ARG A 568 12.11 -21.94 -11.59
CA ARG A 568 13.01 -21.37 -10.57
C ARG A 568 12.41 -20.13 -9.90
N GLU A 569 11.92 -19.16 -10.68
CA GLU A 569 11.33 -17.93 -10.16
C GLU A 569 10.12 -18.19 -9.24
N TYR A 570 9.28 -19.15 -9.62
CA TYR A 570 8.13 -19.56 -8.80
C TYR A 570 8.56 -20.29 -7.52
N ARG A 571 9.58 -21.15 -7.61
CA ARG A 571 10.14 -21.85 -6.44
C ARG A 571 10.76 -20.87 -5.43
N ILE A 572 11.35 -19.75 -5.88
CA ILE A 572 11.85 -18.69 -4.98
C ILE A 572 10.68 -18.10 -4.18
N ALA A 573 9.57 -17.75 -4.84
CA ALA A 573 8.38 -17.24 -4.17
C ALA A 573 7.78 -18.27 -3.20
N GLN A 574 7.65 -19.53 -3.63
CA GLN A 574 7.11 -20.62 -2.81
C GLN A 574 7.98 -20.90 -1.57
N LEU A 575 9.31 -20.92 -1.71
CA LEU A 575 10.23 -21.10 -0.58
C LEU A 575 10.08 -19.97 0.45
N ARG A 576 9.91 -18.72 0.00
CA ARG A 576 9.68 -17.59 0.88
C ARG A 576 8.43 -17.78 1.73
N TYR A 577 7.32 -18.18 1.11
CA TYR A 577 6.05 -18.34 1.80
C TYR A 577 5.97 -19.60 2.65
N SER A 578 6.49 -20.74 2.20
CA SER A 578 6.56 -21.98 3.00
C SER A 578 7.39 -21.77 4.28
N ALA A 579 8.56 -21.12 4.16
CA ALA A 579 9.39 -20.78 5.32
C ALA A 579 8.71 -19.78 6.28
N HIS A 580 7.93 -18.82 5.77
CA HIS A 580 7.16 -17.89 6.60
C HIS A 580 6.04 -18.59 7.38
N THR A 581 5.39 -19.58 6.76
CA THR A 581 4.31 -20.36 7.38
C THR A 581 4.77 -21.12 8.64
N LEU A 582 6.06 -21.42 8.80
CA LEU A 582 6.59 -22.05 10.00
C LEU A 582 6.31 -21.26 11.29
N SER A 583 6.09 -19.95 11.17
CA SER A 583 5.79 -19.04 12.29
C SER A 583 4.30 -18.75 12.48
N PHE A 584 3.40 -19.23 11.61
CA PHE A 584 1.98 -18.91 11.66
C PHE A 584 1.31 -19.56 12.88
N VAL A 585 0.57 -18.76 13.63
CA VAL A 585 -0.15 -19.23 14.83
C VAL A 585 -1.42 -20.01 14.48
N GLU A 586 -2.01 -19.74 13.33
CA GLU A 586 -3.20 -20.40 12.80
C GLU A 586 -2.95 -21.80 12.23
N CYS A 587 -1.70 -22.15 11.96
CA CYS A 587 -1.32 -23.48 11.51
C CYS A 587 -1.07 -24.43 12.70
N ASP A 588 -1.64 -25.61 12.65
CA ASP A 588 -1.32 -26.66 13.60
C ASP A 588 0.10 -27.25 13.38
N THR A 589 0.54 -28.12 14.28
CA THR A 589 1.89 -28.69 14.22
C THR A 589 2.15 -29.50 12.95
N ARG A 590 1.15 -30.25 12.42
CA ARG A 590 1.33 -31.05 11.19
C ARG A 590 1.35 -30.16 9.96
N GLN A 591 0.53 -29.13 9.91
CA GLN A 591 0.58 -28.13 8.85
C GLN A 591 1.94 -27.42 8.80
N LYS A 592 2.51 -27.06 9.96
CA LYS A 592 3.87 -26.51 10.04
C LYS A 592 4.95 -27.51 9.60
N ARG A 593 4.79 -28.80 9.94
CA ARG A 593 5.70 -29.87 9.47
C ARG A 593 5.60 -30.08 7.96
N PHE A 594 4.40 -29.94 7.40
CA PHE A 594 4.22 -29.96 5.95
C PHE A 594 4.93 -28.76 5.30
N ALA A 595 4.75 -27.55 5.81
CA ALA A 595 5.47 -26.37 5.33
C ALA A 595 7.00 -26.51 5.48
N LEU A 596 7.48 -27.14 6.57
CA LEU A 596 8.90 -27.47 6.75
C LEU A 596 9.40 -28.42 5.67
N ALA A 597 8.66 -29.48 5.37
CA ALA A 597 9.03 -30.44 4.33
C ALA A 597 9.10 -29.77 2.95
N SER A 598 8.12 -28.91 2.64
CA SER A 598 8.14 -28.09 1.41
C SER A 598 9.35 -27.14 1.38
N THR A 599 9.66 -26.47 2.50
CA THR A 599 10.83 -25.59 2.62
C THR A 599 12.13 -26.33 2.31
N CYS A 600 12.30 -27.54 2.85
CA CYS A 600 13.46 -28.40 2.57
C CYS A 600 13.54 -28.79 1.09
N LEU A 601 12.45 -29.24 0.50
CA LEU A 601 12.37 -29.66 -0.90
C LEU A 601 12.67 -28.49 -1.86
N LEU A 602 12.11 -27.30 -1.60
CA LEU A 602 12.32 -26.12 -2.44
C LEU A 602 13.75 -25.59 -2.33
N ALA A 603 14.32 -25.58 -1.12
CA ALA A 603 15.71 -25.19 -0.91
C ALA A 603 16.70 -26.12 -1.64
N GLU A 604 16.46 -27.44 -1.59
CA GLU A 604 17.24 -28.44 -2.33
C GLU A 604 17.21 -28.17 -3.84
N ARG A 605 16.04 -27.92 -4.40
CA ARG A 605 15.87 -27.65 -5.84
C ARG A 605 16.45 -26.32 -6.30
N LEU A 606 16.48 -25.33 -5.43
CA LEU A 606 17.03 -24.01 -5.74
C LEU A 606 18.55 -23.94 -5.54
N GLU A 607 19.14 -24.72 -4.66
CA GLU A 607 20.57 -24.67 -4.37
C GLU A 607 21.47 -24.80 -5.62
N PRO A 608 21.24 -25.73 -6.57
CA PRO A 608 22.05 -25.84 -7.80
C PRO A 608 21.97 -24.60 -8.69
N THR A 609 20.87 -23.83 -8.60
CA THR A 609 20.62 -22.64 -9.45
C THR A 609 21.38 -21.39 -8.98
N LEU A 610 22.00 -21.42 -7.80
CA LEU A 610 22.75 -20.29 -7.25
C LEU A 610 24.14 -20.07 -7.90
N GLY A 611 24.50 -20.88 -8.89
CA GLY A 611 25.78 -20.83 -9.58
C GLY A 611 26.91 -21.49 -8.78
N GLY A 612 27.80 -22.22 -9.47
CA GLY A 612 29.04 -22.72 -8.89
C GLY A 612 30.00 -21.55 -8.64
N GLY A 613 30.65 -21.56 -7.48
CA GLY A 613 31.80 -20.71 -7.19
C GLY A 613 32.98 -21.08 -8.08
#